data_6b781ef3201564030d2abf65b924215f
#
_entry.id   6b781ef3201564030d2abf65b924215f
#
_cell.length_a   1.000
_cell.length_b   1.000
_cell.length_c   1.000
_cell.angle_alpha   90.00
_cell.angle_beta   90.00
_cell.angle_gamma   90.00
#
_symmetry.space_group_name_H-M   'P 1'
#
loop_
_entity.id
_entity.type
_entity.pdbx_description
1 polymer ?
#
loop_
_entity_poly.entity_id
_entity_poly.type
_entity_poly.pdbx_seq_one_letter_code
_entity_poly.pdbx_strand_id
1 'polypeptide(L)'
;MREWAHMGCVDTGSELVLAERGGALGVITLNRPAAVNALNLKMVEAIHRALDAFATDDAVHAVMLRGAGERGLCAGGDVRVIYQGTLGDPAVAMDFFAAEYRLDYAISYFPKPFIPLMDGLVLGGGVGISVPGSHRIVNETSRVGMPEAGIGFSPDVGAAYFLARSPGAVGCFLSLTGLHIGAADALYAGLADAFVPSASWDALIAQLERVSSSAEVDDVVAGFAAPVTDAHEEAPGAGRLELARGWIDEVFSRDSVEEIFAALQDRAETAGNDSLEQSALDAMRRNSPTGMKTALEALKRARNLSLAETYKQDYRLCGNAVLGNRTLPAEPRGGASGVQRAGHDMREGIRAQIIDKDRNPQWKPATFEDVDADLVSSFFATVPGFPDLAFPDAGSAKKSGRA
;
A
#
# COMPACT_ATOMS: atom_id res chain seq x y z
N MET A 1 -10.44 23.50 9.10
CA MET A 1 -10.71 22.27 9.89
C MET A 1 -11.86 22.56 10.83
N ARG A 2 -13.01 21.89 10.68
CA ARG A 2 -14.08 21.98 11.69
C ARG A 2 -13.56 21.38 12.99
N GLU A 3 -13.62 22.16 14.08
CA GLU A 3 -13.55 21.62 15.43
C GLU A 3 -14.87 20.87 15.69
N TRP A 4 -14.77 19.55 15.88
CA TRP A 4 -15.91 18.70 16.20
C TRP A 4 -16.29 18.98 17.67
N ALA A 5 -17.28 19.83 17.86
CA ALA A 5 -17.79 20.11 19.20
C ALA A 5 -18.62 18.92 19.69
N HIS A 6 -18.00 18.08 20.53
CA HIS A 6 -18.60 17.22 21.55
C HIS A 6 -19.76 16.30 21.14
N MET A 7 -19.49 15.25 20.34
CA MET A 7 -20.38 14.08 20.32
C MET A 7 -19.51 12.81 20.23
N GLY A 8 -19.36 12.13 21.37
CA GLY A 8 -18.85 10.77 21.46
C GLY A 8 -17.43 10.52 20.95
N CYS A 9 -16.40 10.88 21.74
CA CYS A 9 -15.04 10.42 21.48
C CYS A 9 -14.93 8.92 21.82
N VAL A 10 -14.29 8.15 20.94
CA VAL A 10 -13.87 6.78 21.22
C VAL A 10 -12.48 6.81 21.82
N ASP A 11 -12.27 6.14 22.93
CA ASP A 11 -10.93 5.97 23.47
C ASP A 11 -10.12 4.98 22.61
N THR A 12 -9.23 5.52 21.81
CA THR A 12 -8.32 4.74 20.96
C THR A 12 -7.10 4.23 21.72
N GLY A 13 -6.87 4.69 22.94
CA GLY A 13 -5.66 4.43 23.74
C GLY A 13 -4.41 5.11 23.15
N SER A 14 -4.56 6.08 22.23
CA SER A 14 -3.43 6.78 21.61
C SER A 14 -3.84 8.16 21.11
N GLU A 15 -3.06 9.19 21.43
CA GLU A 15 -3.24 10.54 20.86
C GLU A 15 -2.82 10.61 19.36
N LEU A 16 -2.17 9.57 18.85
CA LEU A 16 -1.75 9.50 17.43
C LEU A 16 -2.88 9.11 16.49
N VAL A 17 -4.03 8.67 17.03
CA VAL A 17 -5.25 8.36 16.29
C VAL A 17 -6.42 8.90 17.08
N LEU A 18 -7.15 9.82 16.49
CA LEU A 18 -8.38 10.37 17.08
C LEU A 18 -9.57 9.65 16.44
N ALA A 19 -10.55 9.29 17.25
CA ALA A 19 -11.78 8.68 16.76
C ALA A 19 -12.98 9.39 17.39
N GLU A 20 -13.85 9.94 16.55
CA GLU A 20 -14.96 10.81 16.94
C GLU A 20 -16.20 10.43 16.16
N ARG A 21 -17.38 10.65 16.73
CA ARG A 21 -18.65 10.47 16.04
C ARG A 21 -19.32 11.82 15.77
N GLY A 22 -19.61 12.11 14.52
CA GLY A 22 -20.42 13.24 14.07
C GLY A 22 -21.72 12.73 13.47
N GLY A 23 -22.85 12.83 14.21
CA GLY A 23 -24.12 12.28 13.73
C GLY A 23 -24.02 10.77 13.47
N ALA A 24 -24.29 10.36 12.21
CA ALA A 24 -24.21 8.99 11.74
C ALA A 24 -22.80 8.58 11.22
N LEU A 25 -21.84 9.49 11.22
CA LEU A 25 -20.49 9.26 10.72
C LEU A 25 -19.49 9.06 11.85
N GLY A 26 -18.81 7.91 11.89
CA GLY A 26 -17.59 7.71 12.66
C GLY A 26 -16.39 8.27 11.86
N VAL A 27 -15.53 9.04 12.49
CA VAL A 27 -14.35 9.63 11.85
C VAL A 27 -13.10 9.18 12.58
N ILE A 28 -12.20 8.53 11.86
CA ILE A 28 -10.86 8.17 12.32
C ILE A 28 -9.86 9.14 11.69
N THR A 29 -9.13 9.86 12.52
CA THR A 29 -8.11 10.82 12.08
C THR A 29 -6.72 10.33 12.49
N LEU A 30 -5.85 10.04 11.52
CA LEU A 30 -4.45 9.79 11.78
C LEU A 30 -3.78 11.10 12.20
N ASN A 31 -3.22 11.15 13.40
CA ASN A 31 -2.75 12.40 14.03
C ASN A 31 -1.24 12.39 14.32
N ARG A 32 -0.46 12.12 13.29
CA ARG A 32 1.01 12.18 13.32
C ARG A 32 1.55 12.99 12.13
N PRO A 33 1.11 14.25 11.90
CA PRO A 33 1.40 15.01 10.69
C PRO A 33 2.89 15.28 10.48
N ALA A 34 3.70 15.36 11.54
CA ALA A 34 5.15 15.53 11.43
C ALA A 34 5.84 14.41 10.63
N ALA A 35 5.30 13.19 10.67
CA ALA A 35 5.78 12.02 9.92
C ALA A 35 4.85 11.63 8.74
N VAL A 36 4.03 12.56 8.24
CA VAL A 36 2.98 12.27 7.24
C VAL A 36 2.15 11.06 7.66
N ASN A 37 1.77 11.02 8.91
CA ASN A 37 0.93 9.97 9.50
C ASN A 37 1.47 8.53 9.31
N ALA A 38 2.80 8.36 9.17
CA ALA A 38 3.41 7.04 9.05
C ALA A 38 3.01 6.15 10.23
N LEU A 39 2.57 4.93 9.93
CA LEU A 39 1.98 3.99 10.87
C LEU A 39 3.04 3.37 11.78
N ASN A 40 2.75 3.30 13.05
CA ASN A 40 3.45 2.44 14.00
C ASN A 40 2.44 1.50 14.69
N LEU A 41 2.93 0.52 15.44
CA LEU A 41 2.08 -0.48 16.08
C LEU A 41 0.96 0.14 16.93
N LYS A 42 1.26 1.22 17.70
CA LYS A 42 0.25 1.91 18.51
C LYS A 42 -0.86 2.55 17.68
N MET A 43 -0.53 3.09 16.50
CA MET A 43 -1.54 3.65 15.59
C MET A 43 -2.39 2.54 14.99
N VAL A 44 -1.78 1.44 14.54
CA VAL A 44 -2.49 0.28 13.99
C VAL A 44 -3.49 -0.28 15.00
N GLU A 45 -3.06 -0.50 16.25
CA GLU A 45 -3.93 -0.96 17.33
C GLU A 45 -5.04 0.05 17.67
N ALA A 46 -4.74 1.35 17.62
CA ALA A 46 -5.70 2.41 17.89
C ALA A 46 -6.78 2.49 16.79
N ILE A 47 -6.41 2.34 15.52
CA ILE A 47 -7.36 2.26 14.39
C ILE A 47 -8.26 1.04 14.57
N HIS A 48 -7.68 -0.11 14.92
CA HIS A 48 -8.45 -1.34 15.14
C HIS A 48 -9.50 -1.16 16.25
N ARG A 49 -9.10 -0.59 17.40
CA ARG A 49 -10.05 -0.27 18.50
C ARG A 49 -11.17 0.68 18.06
N ALA A 50 -10.85 1.69 17.23
CA ALA A 50 -11.86 2.60 16.68
C ALA A 50 -12.84 1.86 15.76
N LEU A 51 -12.34 0.96 14.89
CA LEU A 51 -13.19 0.12 14.03
C LEU A 51 -14.12 -0.77 14.85
N ASP A 52 -13.62 -1.44 15.88
CA ASP A 52 -14.43 -2.30 16.76
C ASP A 52 -15.55 -1.51 17.43
N ALA A 53 -15.24 -0.32 17.95
CA ALA A 53 -16.23 0.55 18.56
C ALA A 53 -17.30 1.00 17.56
N PHE A 54 -16.90 1.46 16.37
CA PHE A 54 -17.84 1.90 15.34
C PHE A 54 -18.63 0.75 14.68
N ALA A 55 -18.06 -0.45 14.65
CA ALA A 55 -18.78 -1.63 14.14
C ALA A 55 -20.03 -1.94 14.98
N THR A 56 -19.95 -1.74 16.29
CA THR A 56 -20.99 -2.09 17.28
C THR A 56 -21.89 -0.92 17.67
N ASP A 57 -21.57 0.33 17.28
CA ASP A 57 -22.41 1.50 17.54
C ASP A 57 -23.52 1.62 16.49
N ASP A 58 -24.77 1.28 16.84
CA ASP A 58 -25.94 1.35 15.95
C ASP A 58 -26.22 2.76 15.41
N ALA A 59 -25.73 3.82 16.06
CA ALA A 59 -25.86 5.19 15.58
C ALA A 59 -24.84 5.56 14.48
N VAL A 60 -23.80 4.71 14.25
CA VAL A 60 -22.83 4.90 13.17
C VAL A 60 -23.29 4.12 11.95
N HIS A 61 -23.47 4.80 10.82
CA HIS A 61 -23.84 4.20 9.56
C HIS A 61 -22.71 4.15 8.52
N ALA A 62 -21.66 4.94 8.72
CA ALA A 62 -20.45 4.91 7.91
C ALA A 62 -19.22 5.29 8.77
N VAL A 63 -18.03 4.88 8.33
CA VAL A 63 -16.75 5.28 8.94
C VAL A 63 -15.87 5.92 7.90
N MET A 64 -15.31 7.08 8.23
CA MET A 64 -14.37 7.81 7.40
C MET A 64 -12.97 7.74 8.01
N LEU A 65 -11.97 7.54 7.15
CA LEU A 65 -10.55 7.64 7.51
C LEU A 65 -9.93 8.87 6.84
N ARG A 66 -9.21 9.70 7.62
CA ARG A 66 -8.49 10.87 7.12
C ARG A 66 -7.15 11.07 7.82
N GLY A 67 -6.26 11.85 7.22
CA GLY A 67 -5.00 12.27 7.82
C GLY A 67 -5.07 13.69 8.39
N ALA A 68 -4.38 13.95 9.51
CA ALA A 68 -4.11 15.30 9.96
C ALA A 68 -2.92 15.89 9.19
N GLY A 69 -2.93 17.23 9.02
CA GLY A 69 -1.90 17.96 8.28
C GLY A 69 -2.20 18.07 6.79
N GLU A 70 -1.25 18.67 6.03
CA GLU A 70 -1.46 19.05 4.63
C GLU A 70 -0.67 18.18 3.64
N ARG A 71 0.11 17.20 4.13
CA ARG A 71 1.02 16.42 3.27
C ARG A 71 0.42 15.12 2.75
N GLY A 72 -0.64 14.65 3.35
CA GLY A 72 -1.32 13.45 2.88
C GLY A 72 -1.92 12.58 3.97
N LEU A 73 -2.66 11.56 3.51
CA LEU A 73 -3.31 10.61 4.39
C LEU A 73 -2.28 9.84 5.22
N CYS A 74 -1.33 9.16 4.53
CA CYS A 74 -0.34 8.31 5.20
C CYS A 74 0.82 7.97 4.26
N ALA A 75 2.05 8.15 4.75
CA ALA A 75 3.27 7.81 3.99
C ALA A 75 3.74 6.35 4.15
N GLY A 76 2.91 5.47 4.70
CA GLY A 76 3.21 4.06 4.91
C GLY A 76 3.56 3.69 6.33
N GLY A 77 4.10 2.48 6.52
CA GLY A 77 4.64 2.03 7.80
C GLY A 77 5.87 2.84 8.24
N ASP A 78 6.10 2.96 9.56
CA ASP A 78 7.32 3.57 10.08
C ASP A 78 8.52 2.64 9.87
N VAL A 79 9.13 2.73 8.70
CA VAL A 79 10.25 1.88 8.28
C VAL A 79 11.48 1.97 9.21
N ARG A 80 11.56 2.96 10.09
CA ARG A 80 12.62 3.03 11.12
C ARG A 80 12.46 1.91 12.14
N VAL A 81 11.23 1.56 12.49
CA VAL A 81 10.92 0.44 13.37
C VAL A 81 11.31 -0.88 12.70
N ILE A 82 10.96 -1.02 11.42
CA ILE A 82 11.35 -2.19 10.61
C ILE A 82 12.88 -2.31 10.54
N TYR A 83 13.58 -1.21 10.26
CA TYR A 83 15.05 -1.17 10.24
C TYR A 83 15.67 -1.64 11.57
N GLN A 84 15.12 -1.18 12.69
CA GLN A 84 15.57 -1.63 14.01
C GLN A 84 15.34 -3.14 14.22
N GLY A 85 14.20 -3.67 13.74
CA GLY A 85 13.93 -5.11 13.75
C GLY A 85 14.96 -5.92 12.96
N THR A 86 15.46 -5.39 11.83
CA THR A 86 16.51 -6.06 11.03
C THR A 86 17.87 -6.08 11.73
N LEU A 87 18.14 -5.16 12.65
CA LEU A 87 19.39 -5.06 13.41
C LEU A 87 19.35 -5.77 14.76
N GLY A 88 18.17 -5.82 15.38
CA GLY A 88 17.97 -6.30 16.73
C GLY A 88 17.02 -7.49 16.83
N ASP A 89 15.87 -7.31 17.50
CA ASP A 89 14.83 -8.32 17.63
C ASP A 89 13.82 -8.24 16.46
N PRO A 90 13.74 -9.28 15.60
CA PRO A 90 12.79 -9.28 14.49
C PRO A 90 11.34 -9.29 14.95
N ALA A 91 11.04 -9.73 16.18
CA ALA A 91 9.68 -9.70 16.71
C ALA A 91 9.07 -8.30 16.63
N VAL A 92 9.85 -7.26 16.83
CA VAL A 92 9.39 -5.86 16.74
C VAL A 92 8.79 -5.53 15.36
N ALA A 93 9.43 -5.98 14.28
CA ALA A 93 8.92 -5.78 12.92
C ALA A 93 7.78 -6.76 12.61
N MET A 94 7.89 -8.01 13.06
CA MET A 94 6.88 -9.04 12.80
C MET A 94 5.57 -8.77 13.50
N ASP A 95 5.60 -8.24 14.74
CA ASP A 95 4.40 -7.83 15.48
C ASP A 95 3.70 -6.66 14.78
N PHE A 96 4.47 -5.71 14.24
CA PHE A 96 3.93 -4.61 13.46
C PHE A 96 3.22 -5.13 12.20
N PHE A 97 3.87 -5.93 11.35
CA PHE A 97 3.28 -6.49 10.14
C PHE A 97 2.05 -7.36 10.45
N ALA A 98 2.13 -8.16 11.51
CA ALA A 98 1.00 -8.99 11.91
C ALA A 98 -0.23 -8.17 12.33
N ALA A 99 -0.02 -7.05 13.03
CA ALA A 99 -1.09 -6.15 13.44
C ALA A 99 -1.64 -5.39 12.24
N GLU A 100 -0.77 -4.85 11.37
CA GLU A 100 -1.13 -4.08 10.18
C GLU A 100 -1.98 -4.92 9.21
N TYR A 101 -1.55 -6.14 8.87
CA TYR A 101 -2.31 -6.97 7.93
C TYR A 101 -3.64 -7.49 8.49
N ARG A 102 -3.75 -7.65 9.82
CA ARG A 102 -5.05 -7.92 10.45
C ARG A 102 -5.97 -6.71 10.40
N LEU A 103 -5.43 -5.50 10.54
CA LEU A 103 -6.18 -4.27 10.39
C LEU A 103 -6.69 -4.11 8.94
N ASP A 104 -5.82 -4.27 7.95
CA ASP A 104 -6.18 -4.16 6.54
C ASP A 104 -7.26 -5.18 6.16
N TYR A 105 -7.12 -6.41 6.68
CA TYR A 105 -8.15 -7.43 6.53
C TYR A 105 -9.47 -7.02 7.20
N ALA A 106 -9.42 -6.46 8.41
CA ALA A 106 -10.63 -5.99 9.10
C ALA A 106 -11.33 -4.86 8.34
N ILE A 107 -10.58 -3.95 7.71
CA ILE A 107 -11.13 -2.90 6.84
C ILE A 107 -11.86 -3.52 5.64
N SER A 108 -11.27 -4.56 5.00
CA SER A 108 -11.86 -5.22 3.83
C SER A 108 -13.23 -5.85 4.10
N TYR A 109 -13.46 -6.28 5.33
CA TYR A 109 -14.69 -6.95 5.78
C TYR A 109 -15.47 -6.13 6.80
N PHE A 110 -15.18 -4.83 6.88
CA PHE A 110 -15.89 -3.95 7.80
C PHE A 110 -17.39 -3.93 7.49
N PRO A 111 -18.27 -4.09 8.49
CA PRO A 111 -19.71 -4.30 8.24
C PRO A 111 -20.47 -3.05 7.77
N LYS A 112 -19.83 -1.89 7.78
CA LYS A 112 -20.40 -0.59 7.37
C LYS A 112 -19.53 0.03 6.28
N PRO A 113 -20.05 0.97 5.47
CA PRO A 113 -19.24 1.72 4.53
C PRO A 113 -17.99 2.30 5.20
N PHE A 114 -16.81 2.00 4.63
CA PHE A 114 -15.53 2.55 5.05
C PHE A 114 -14.99 3.48 3.96
N ILE A 115 -14.83 4.75 4.29
CA ILE A 115 -14.60 5.86 3.36
C ILE A 115 -13.22 6.48 3.63
N PRO A 116 -12.13 5.99 3.05
CA PRO A 116 -10.84 6.66 3.15
C PRO A 116 -10.81 7.91 2.25
N LEU A 117 -10.45 9.06 2.81
CA LEU A 117 -10.10 10.25 2.05
C LEU A 117 -8.61 10.19 1.72
N MET A 118 -8.30 9.77 0.51
CA MET A 118 -6.95 9.51 0.01
C MET A 118 -6.27 10.81 -0.45
N ASP A 119 -6.14 11.77 0.47
CA ASP A 119 -5.54 13.09 0.24
C ASP A 119 -4.03 13.02 0.17
N GLY A 120 -3.40 13.84 -0.69
CA GLY A 120 -1.96 13.96 -0.80
C GLY A 120 -1.25 12.61 -0.89
N LEU A 121 -0.20 12.38 -0.10
CA LEU A 121 0.56 11.12 -0.12
C LEU A 121 -0.22 9.97 0.52
N VAL A 122 -0.36 8.88 -0.23
CA VAL A 122 -0.98 7.61 0.18
C VAL A 122 -0.06 6.47 -0.29
N LEU A 123 0.88 6.08 0.56
CA LEU A 123 1.99 5.20 0.17
C LEU A 123 2.08 3.97 1.08
N GLY A 124 2.47 2.83 0.53
CA GLY A 124 2.73 1.60 1.29
C GLY A 124 1.60 1.24 2.25
N GLY A 125 1.85 1.19 3.56
CA GLY A 125 0.80 0.96 4.57
C GLY A 125 -0.37 1.95 4.50
N GLY A 126 -0.19 3.16 3.92
CA GLY A 126 -1.29 4.08 3.63
C GLY A 126 -2.24 3.54 2.55
N VAL A 127 -1.71 2.81 1.57
CA VAL A 127 -2.50 2.03 0.61
C VAL A 127 -3.21 0.87 1.33
N GLY A 128 -2.51 0.18 2.25
CA GLY A 128 -3.05 -0.93 3.04
C GLY A 128 -4.30 -0.55 3.84
N ILE A 129 -4.30 0.61 4.52
CA ILE A 129 -5.45 1.07 5.32
C ILE A 129 -6.52 1.81 4.50
N SER A 130 -6.32 2.02 3.20
CA SER A 130 -7.28 2.75 2.34
C SER A 130 -7.87 1.90 1.23
N VAL A 131 -7.05 1.23 0.42
CA VAL A 131 -7.53 0.49 -0.77
C VAL A 131 -8.48 -0.67 -0.44
N PRO A 132 -8.39 -1.36 0.70
CA PRO A 132 -9.41 -2.33 1.12
C PRO A 132 -10.77 -1.72 1.46
N GLY A 133 -10.85 -0.40 1.61
CA GLY A 133 -12.11 0.31 1.91
C GLY A 133 -13.14 0.20 0.79
N SER A 134 -14.43 0.42 1.16
CA SER A 134 -15.56 0.26 0.24
C SER A 134 -15.83 1.50 -0.63
N HIS A 135 -15.39 2.70 -0.21
CA HIS A 135 -15.65 3.98 -0.88
C HIS A 135 -14.38 4.82 -0.90
N ARG A 136 -13.45 4.47 -1.77
CA ARG A 136 -12.11 5.07 -1.84
C ARG A 136 -12.18 6.39 -2.60
N ILE A 137 -12.00 7.51 -1.87
CA ILE A 137 -12.13 8.85 -2.42
C ILE A 137 -10.74 9.47 -2.63
N VAL A 138 -10.47 9.89 -3.86
CA VAL A 138 -9.29 10.68 -4.27
C VAL A 138 -9.68 12.10 -4.61
N ASN A 139 -8.71 13.00 -4.58
CA ASN A 139 -8.84 14.41 -4.95
C ASN A 139 -7.69 14.87 -5.84
N GLU A 140 -7.63 16.17 -6.14
CA GLU A 140 -6.64 16.82 -7.01
C GLU A 140 -5.19 16.73 -6.48
N THR A 141 -5.01 16.45 -5.19
CA THR A 141 -3.68 16.35 -4.57
C THR A 141 -3.22 14.91 -4.40
N SER A 142 -4.08 13.93 -4.62
CA SER A 142 -3.80 12.50 -4.37
C SER A 142 -2.55 12.02 -5.08
N ARG A 143 -1.70 11.30 -4.34
CA ARG A 143 -0.49 10.63 -4.84
C ARG A 143 -0.43 9.25 -4.23
N VAL A 144 -0.91 8.26 -4.98
CA VAL A 144 -1.05 6.87 -4.54
C VAL A 144 0.12 6.06 -5.07
N GLY A 145 0.74 5.21 -4.26
CA GLY A 145 1.85 4.40 -4.74
C GLY A 145 2.40 3.38 -3.77
N MET A 146 3.12 2.40 -4.33
CA MET A 146 3.81 1.33 -3.61
C MET A 146 5.32 1.41 -3.92
N PRO A 147 6.10 2.25 -3.20
CA PRO A 147 7.49 2.52 -3.53
C PRO A 147 8.48 1.47 -2.98
N GLU A 148 8.01 0.32 -2.53
CA GLU A 148 8.78 -0.68 -1.77
C GLU A 148 9.99 -1.21 -2.54
N ALA A 149 9.91 -1.36 -3.86
CA ALA A 149 11.05 -1.79 -4.68
C ALA A 149 12.25 -0.83 -4.55
N GLY A 150 11.99 0.46 -4.32
CA GLY A 150 13.02 1.49 -4.08
C GLY A 150 13.68 1.42 -2.71
N ILE A 151 13.13 0.68 -1.77
CA ILE A 151 13.73 0.39 -0.46
C ILE A 151 14.12 -1.08 -0.28
N GLY A 152 14.27 -1.79 -1.41
CA GLY A 152 14.78 -3.16 -1.42
C GLY A 152 13.77 -4.21 -0.97
N PHE A 153 12.49 -3.93 -1.16
CA PHE A 153 11.38 -4.79 -0.80
C PHE A 153 10.38 -4.94 -1.96
N SER A 154 9.28 -5.63 -1.76
CA SER A 154 8.17 -5.73 -2.71
C SER A 154 6.90 -5.12 -2.11
N PRO A 155 5.96 -4.61 -2.94
CA PRO A 155 4.65 -4.21 -2.46
C PRO A 155 3.99 -5.28 -1.60
N ASP A 156 3.57 -4.90 -0.39
CA ASP A 156 2.91 -5.71 0.63
C ASP A 156 1.50 -5.15 0.94
N VAL A 157 0.99 -5.27 2.16
CA VAL A 157 -0.31 -4.77 2.63
C VAL A 157 -1.50 -5.17 1.74
N GLY A 158 -1.44 -6.35 1.12
CA GLY A 158 -2.45 -6.80 0.16
C GLY A 158 -2.35 -6.15 -1.22
N ALA A 159 -1.38 -5.28 -1.47
CA ALA A 159 -1.28 -4.56 -2.74
C ALA A 159 -1.16 -5.50 -3.94
N ALA A 160 -0.45 -6.63 -3.82
CA ALA A 160 -0.36 -7.61 -4.89
C ALA A 160 -1.73 -8.14 -5.33
N TYR A 161 -2.71 -8.26 -4.41
CA TYR A 161 -4.08 -8.66 -4.74
C TYR A 161 -4.79 -7.62 -5.61
N PHE A 162 -4.72 -6.34 -5.23
CA PHE A 162 -5.38 -5.26 -5.97
C PHE A 162 -4.69 -4.99 -7.29
N LEU A 163 -3.35 -4.91 -7.31
CA LEU A 163 -2.55 -4.64 -8.51
C LEU A 163 -2.64 -5.79 -9.53
N ALA A 164 -2.74 -7.05 -9.10
CA ALA A 164 -2.96 -8.17 -10.01
C ALA A 164 -4.32 -8.14 -10.73
N ARG A 165 -5.25 -7.29 -10.26
CA ARG A 165 -6.59 -7.06 -10.81
C ARG A 165 -6.73 -5.73 -11.54
N SER A 166 -5.68 -4.93 -11.56
CA SER A 166 -5.61 -3.72 -12.39
C SER A 166 -5.69 -4.07 -13.89
N PRO A 167 -6.13 -3.15 -14.75
CA PRO A 167 -6.24 -3.40 -16.17
C PRO A 167 -4.90 -3.83 -16.80
N GLY A 168 -4.88 -5.00 -17.47
CA GLY A 168 -3.73 -5.57 -18.17
C GLY A 168 -2.46 -5.65 -17.33
N ALA A 169 -1.37 -5.01 -17.79
CA ALA A 169 -0.08 -5.00 -17.10
C ALA A 169 0.18 -3.78 -16.21
N VAL A 170 -0.84 -2.92 -15.99
CA VAL A 170 -0.71 -1.70 -15.15
C VAL A 170 -0.24 -2.03 -13.75
N GLY A 171 -0.78 -3.09 -13.13
CA GLY A 171 -0.33 -3.50 -11.80
C GLY A 171 1.13 -3.95 -11.76
N CYS A 172 1.62 -4.61 -12.80
CA CYS A 172 3.03 -4.96 -12.94
C CYS A 172 3.90 -3.70 -13.09
N PHE A 173 3.49 -2.77 -13.95
CA PHE A 173 4.14 -1.47 -14.10
C PHE A 173 4.29 -0.75 -12.75
N LEU A 174 3.21 -0.61 -11.99
CA LEU A 174 3.22 0.07 -10.70
C LEU A 174 4.10 -0.65 -9.66
N SER A 175 4.03 -1.98 -9.61
CA SER A 175 4.82 -2.78 -8.66
C SER A 175 6.33 -2.71 -8.90
N LEU A 176 6.77 -2.72 -10.17
CA LEU A 176 8.19 -2.75 -10.51
C LEU A 176 8.80 -1.35 -10.48
N THR A 177 8.04 -0.32 -10.88
CA THR A 177 8.53 1.06 -10.92
C THR A 177 8.43 1.77 -9.58
N GLY A 178 7.39 1.48 -8.78
CA GLY A 178 7.10 2.21 -7.55
C GLY A 178 6.70 3.67 -7.79
N LEU A 179 6.30 4.01 -9.01
CA LEU A 179 5.88 5.38 -9.35
C LEU A 179 4.56 5.72 -8.65
N HIS A 180 4.47 6.97 -8.21
CA HIS A 180 3.24 7.51 -7.65
C HIS A 180 2.31 7.97 -8.76
N ILE A 181 1.02 7.70 -8.60
CA ILE A 181 -0.02 8.05 -9.56
C ILE A 181 -1.01 9.06 -8.98
N GLY A 182 -1.57 9.87 -9.85
CA GLY A 182 -2.62 10.83 -9.52
C GLY A 182 -4.01 10.20 -9.43
N ALA A 183 -5.01 11.05 -9.24
CA ALA A 183 -6.40 10.62 -9.05
C ALA A 183 -6.95 9.83 -10.24
N ALA A 184 -6.76 10.32 -11.49
CA ALA A 184 -7.26 9.65 -12.68
C ALA A 184 -6.66 8.24 -12.84
N ASP A 185 -5.34 8.13 -12.65
CA ASP A 185 -4.65 6.85 -12.71
C ASP A 185 -5.05 5.90 -11.58
N ALA A 186 -5.31 6.42 -10.37
CA ALA A 186 -5.78 5.61 -9.24
C ALA A 186 -7.16 5.02 -9.51
N LEU A 187 -8.07 5.81 -10.10
CA LEU A 187 -9.38 5.33 -10.58
C LEU A 187 -9.23 4.28 -11.67
N TYR A 188 -8.40 4.56 -12.69
CA TYR A 188 -8.13 3.64 -13.78
C TYR A 188 -7.53 2.32 -13.32
N ALA A 189 -6.55 2.38 -12.40
CA ALA A 189 -5.92 1.19 -11.83
C ALA A 189 -6.82 0.38 -10.89
N GLY A 190 -8.01 0.89 -10.54
CA GLY A 190 -8.93 0.26 -9.59
C GLY A 190 -8.50 0.40 -8.13
N LEU A 191 -7.66 1.39 -7.83
CA LEU A 191 -7.21 1.71 -6.47
C LEU A 191 -8.06 2.79 -5.78
N ALA A 192 -8.97 3.44 -6.52
CA ALA A 192 -9.95 4.40 -6.03
C ALA A 192 -11.30 4.18 -6.69
N ASP A 193 -12.38 4.76 -6.11
CA ASP A 193 -13.76 4.62 -6.59
C ASP A 193 -14.35 5.94 -7.08
N ALA A 194 -13.99 7.06 -6.45
CA ALA A 194 -14.55 8.36 -6.78
C ALA A 194 -13.51 9.48 -6.66
N PHE A 195 -13.58 10.43 -7.59
CA PHE A 195 -12.90 11.70 -7.46
C PHE A 195 -13.89 12.72 -6.86
N VAL A 196 -13.52 13.27 -5.71
CA VAL A 196 -14.28 14.35 -5.05
C VAL A 196 -13.32 15.50 -4.78
N PRO A 197 -13.54 16.68 -5.40
CA PRO A 197 -12.71 17.86 -5.18
C PRO A 197 -12.59 18.18 -3.69
N SER A 198 -11.39 18.51 -3.21
CA SER A 198 -11.15 18.81 -1.80
C SER A 198 -12.04 19.93 -1.25
N ALA A 199 -12.39 20.89 -2.10
CA ALA A 199 -13.32 21.98 -1.77
C ALA A 199 -14.74 21.50 -1.41
N SER A 200 -15.13 20.28 -1.82
CA SER A 200 -16.45 19.70 -1.55
C SER A 200 -16.48 18.83 -0.29
N TRP A 201 -15.36 18.55 0.35
CA TRP A 201 -15.28 17.60 1.44
C TRP A 201 -16.06 17.99 2.68
N ASP A 202 -16.06 19.27 3.07
CA ASP A 202 -16.88 19.73 4.20
C ASP A 202 -18.38 19.51 3.97
N ALA A 203 -18.85 19.65 2.73
CA ALA A 203 -20.23 19.40 2.36
C ALA A 203 -20.55 17.90 2.30
N LEU A 204 -19.63 17.08 1.74
CA LEU A 204 -19.74 15.62 1.75
C LEU A 204 -19.85 15.08 3.19
N ILE A 205 -18.94 15.50 4.08
CA ILE A 205 -18.93 15.12 5.49
C ILE A 205 -20.26 15.49 6.14
N ALA A 206 -20.73 16.74 5.94
CA ALA A 206 -21.99 17.20 6.52
C ALA A 206 -23.23 16.41 6.03
N GLN A 207 -23.20 15.84 4.83
CA GLN A 207 -24.25 14.94 4.36
C GLN A 207 -24.09 13.53 4.95
N LEU A 208 -22.89 12.97 5.01
CA LEU A 208 -22.63 11.67 5.61
C LEU A 208 -23.01 11.62 7.10
N GLU A 209 -22.87 12.74 7.83
CA GLU A 209 -23.32 12.85 9.24
C GLU A 209 -24.85 12.69 9.41
N ARG A 210 -25.61 12.88 8.34
CA ARG A 210 -27.10 12.91 8.37
C ARG A 210 -27.75 11.71 7.72
N VAL A 211 -26.97 10.77 7.17
CA VAL A 211 -27.56 9.55 6.61
C VAL A 211 -28.33 8.78 7.68
N SER A 212 -29.44 8.19 7.29
CA SER A 212 -30.31 7.42 8.19
C SER A 212 -30.00 5.92 8.10
N SER A 213 -29.19 5.51 7.13
CA SER A 213 -28.76 4.13 6.94
C SER A 213 -27.45 4.05 6.14
N SER A 214 -26.74 2.93 6.24
CA SER A 214 -25.57 2.65 5.42
C SER A 214 -25.88 2.59 3.90
N ALA A 215 -27.10 2.28 3.52
CA ALA A 215 -27.51 2.20 2.11
C ALA A 215 -27.54 3.57 1.40
N GLU A 216 -27.64 4.67 2.14
CA GLU A 216 -27.65 6.02 1.57
C GLU A 216 -26.24 6.52 1.21
N VAL A 217 -25.20 5.86 1.71
CA VAL A 217 -23.81 6.32 1.54
C VAL A 217 -23.37 6.30 0.08
N ASP A 218 -23.80 5.27 -0.68
CA ASP A 218 -23.49 5.16 -2.13
C ASP A 218 -24.02 6.40 -2.88
N ASP A 219 -25.29 6.78 -2.63
CA ASP A 219 -25.93 7.93 -3.28
C ASP A 219 -25.27 9.26 -2.86
N VAL A 220 -24.91 9.38 -1.60
CA VAL A 220 -24.22 10.59 -1.10
C VAL A 220 -22.86 10.73 -1.77
N VAL A 221 -22.02 9.69 -1.78
CA VAL A 221 -20.71 9.74 -2.43
C VAL A 221 -20.84 10.00 -3.93
N ALA A 222 -21.78 9.33 -4.61
CA ALA A 222 -22.04 9.55 -6.03
C ALA A 222 -22.49 11.00 -6.34
N GLY A 223 -23.25 11.62 -5.44
CA GLY A 223 -23.70 13.02 -5.58
C GLY A 223 -22.58 14.06 -5.50
N PHE A 224 -21.42 13.71 -4.92
CA PHE A 224 -20.23 14.56 -4.85
C PHE A 224 -19.14 14.17 -5.85
N ALA A 225 -19.26 13.00 -6.49
CA ALA A 225 -18.30 12.57 -7.49
C ALA A 225 -18.30 13.52 -8.70
N ALA A 226 -17.13 13.90 -9.14
CA ALA A 226 -16.92 14.81 -10.27
C ALA A 226 -15.97 14.20 -11.30
N PRO A 227 -15.97 14.69 -12.56
CA PRO A 227 -14.89 14.40 -13.49
C PRO A 227 -13.53 14.81 -12.90
N VAL A 228 -12.51 14.02 -13.17
CA VAL A 228 -11.18 14.28 -12.63
C VAL A 228 -10.64 15.60 -13.20
N THR A 229 -10.24 16.48 -12.31
CA THR A 229 -9.46 17.67 -12.62
C THR A 229 -8.18 17.60 -11.81
N ASP A 230 -7.18 16.85 -12.30
CA ASP A 230 -5.89 16.79 -11.64
C ASP A 230 -5.08 18.01 -12.04
N ALA A 231 -4.64 18.81 -11.05
CA ALA A 231 -3.79 19.99 -11.28
C ALA A 231 -2.42 19.63 -11.88
N HIS A 232 -2.08 18.35 -11.93
CA HIS A 232 -0.81 17.83 -12.43
C HIS A 232 -0.93 17.03 -13.74
N GLU A 233 -2.16 16.88 -14.31
CA GLU A 233 -2.37 16.21 -15.58
C GLU A 233 -2.67 17.21 -16.69
N GLU A 234 -1.97 17.04 -17.84
CA GLU A 234 -2.09 17.95 -19.00
C GLU A 234 -3.45 17.84 -19.73
N ALA A 235 -4.22 16.78 -19.44
CA ALA A 235 -5.53 16.57 -20.07
C ALA A 235 -6.62 16.25 -19.01
N PRO A 236 -7.75 16.97 -19.02
CA PRO A 236 -8.87 16.60 -18.14
C PRO A 236 -9.46 15.24 -18.54
N GLY A 237 -9.50 14.31 -17.59
CA GLY A 237 -10.33 13.11 -17.68
C GLY A 237 -9.62 11.79 -17.92
N ALA A 238 -8.58 11.70 -18.73
CA ALA A 238 -7.84 10.44 -18.97
C ALA A 238 -6.51 10.44 -18.22
N GLY A 239 -6.27 9.43 -17.39
CA GLY A 239 -4.99 9.25 -16.69
C GLY A 239 -3.85 8.90 -17.65
N ARG A 240 -2.62 9.18 -17.24
CA ARG A 240 -1.42 8.83 -18.01
C ARG A 240 -1.30 7.33 -18.27
N LEU A 241 -1.73 6.50 -17.31
CA LEU A 241 -1.71 5.04 -17.44
C LEU A 241 -2.72 4.53 -18.47
N GLU A 242 -3.89 5.14 -18.54
CA GLU A 242 -4.88 4.80 -19.56
C GLU A 242 -4.37 5.10 -20.97
N LEU A 243 -3.79 6.28 -21.16
CA LEU A 243 -3.19 6.69 -22.45
C LEU A 243 -1.98 5.83 -22.80
N ALA A 244 -1.20 5.41 -21.81
CA ALA A 244 0.00 4.60 -21.97
C ALA A 244 -0.30 3.09 -22.06
N ARG A 245 -1.55 2.65 -21.86
CA ARG A 245 -1.95 1.26 -21.70
C ARG A 245 -1.36 0.31 -22.76
N GLY A 246 -1.38 0.74 -24.02
CA GLY A 246 -0.91 -0.12 -25.12
C GLY A 246 0.54 -0.55 -24.96
N TRP A 247 1.42 0.40 -24.67
CA TRP A 247 2.83 0.06 -24.49
C TRP A 247 3.13 -0.55 -23.12
N ILE A 248 2.38 -0.19 -22.08
CA ILE A 248 2.52 -0.84 -20.78
C ILE A 248 2.23 -2.33 -20.90
N ASP A 249 1.17 -2.70 -21.61
CA ASP A 249 0.84 -4.10 -21.85
C ASP A 249 1.93 -4.81 -22.69
N GLU A 250 2.44 -4.15 -23.74
CA GLU A 250 3.51 -4.72 -24.57
C GLU A 250 4.79 -5.01 -23.80
N VAL A 251 5.17 -4.12 -22.87
CA VAL A 251 6.42 -4.21 -22.12
C VAL A 251 6.26 -5.04 -20.86
N PHE A 252 5.24 -4.77 -20.02
CA PHE A 252 5.12 -5.30 -18.68
C PHE A 252 4.32 -6.61 -18.56
N SER A 253 3.83 -7.18 -19.69
CA SER A 253 3.23 -8.51 -19.69
C SER A 253 4.25 -9.65 -19.90
N ARG A 254 5.53 -9.34 -20.01
CA ARG A 254 6.61 -10.33 -20.19
C ARG A 254 6.84 -11.15 -18.93
N ASP A 255 7.48 -12.30 -19.09
CA ASP A 255 7.58 -13.29 -18.03
C ASP A 255 8.68 -13.00 -16.99
N SER A 256 9.69 -12.22 -17.33
CA SER A 256 10.83 -11.91 -16.45
C SER A 256 11.10 -10.41 -16.35
N VAL A 257 11.71 -10.00 -15.22
CA VAL A 257 12.10 -8.60 -15.01
C VAL A 257 13.16 -8.19 -16.05
N GLU A 258 14.05 -9.11 -16.44
CA GLU A 258 15.08 -8.92 -17.46
C GLU A 258 14.47 -8.57 -18.82
N GLU A 259 13.46 -9.34 -19.24
CA GLU A 259 12.76 -9.09 -20.52
C GLU A 259 11.97 -7.78 -20.49
N ILE A 260 11.32 -7.48 -19.34
CA ILE A 260 10.62 -6.21 -19.12
C ILE A 260 11.60 -5.04 -19.21
N PHE A 261 12.72 -5.15 -18.51
CA PHE A 261 13.73 -4.08 -18.47
C PHE A 261 14.35 -3.82 -19.85
N ALA A 262 14.72 -4.86 -20.58
CA ALA A 262 15.27 -4.75 -21.92
C ALA A 262 14.28 -4.09 -22.89
N ALA A 263 13.01 -4.54 -22.87
CA ALA A 263 11.98 -3.96 -23.73
C ALA A 263 11.66 -2.49 -23.37
N LEU A 264 11.69 -2.16 -22.08
CA LEU A 264 11.51 -0.78 -21.62
C LEU A 264 12.67 0.12 -22.04
N GLN A 265 13.90 -0.41 -22.00
CA GLN A 265 15.09 0.32 -22.43
C GLN A 265 15.02 0.66 -23.92
N ASP A 266 14.72 -0.32 -24.79
CA ASP A 266 14.57 -0.11 -26.25
C ASP A 266 13.49 0.94 -26.53
N ARG A 267 12.40 0.92 -25.77
CA ARG A 267 11.30 1.85 -25.93
C ARG A 267 11.67 3.27 -25.51
N ALA A 268 12.32 3.41 -24.34
CA ALA A 268 12.72 4.69 -23.79
C ALA A 268 13.74 5.44 -24.68
N GLU A 269 14.56 4.71 -25.48
CA GLU A 269 15.48 5.31 -26.45
C GLU A 269 14.76 6.15 -27.51
N THR A 270 13.51 5.81 -27.83
CA THR A 270 12.69 6.52 -28.84
C THR A 270 11.71 7.51 -28.22
N ALA A 271 11.51 7.46 -26.91
CA ALA A 271 10.65 8.36 -26.15
C ALA A 271 11.44 9.61 -25.69
N GLY A 272 10.76 10.70 -25.43
CA GLY A 272 11.41 11.92 -24.91
C GLY A 272 11.88 11.74 -23.47
N ASN A 273 12.83 12.55 -23.02
CA ASN A 273 13.41 12.50 -21.68
C ASN A 273 12.40 12.68 -20.54
N ASP A 274 11.30 13.39 -20.78
CA ASP A 274 10.24 13.64 -19.80
C ASP A 274 9.07 12.64 -19.96
N SER A 275 9.26 11.57 -20.71
CA SER A 275 8.22 10.55 -20.96
C SER A 275 7.99 9.66 -19.73
N LEU A 276 6.83 8.99 -19.71
CA LEU A 276 6.52 7.98 -18.70
C LEU A 276 7.46 6.76 -18.82
N GLU A 277 7.85 6.41 -20.05
CA GLU A 277 8.83 5.36 -20.35
C GLU A 277 10.18 5.65 -19.69
N GLN A 278 10.70 6.86 -19.86
CA GLN A 278 11.96 7.27 -19.25
C GLN A 278 11.86 7.27 -17.71
N SER A 279 10.76 7.79 -17.18
CA SER A 279 10.51 7.80 -15.73
C SER A 279 10.48 6.38 -15.15
N ALA A 280 9.84 5.44 -15.87
CA ALA A 280 9.77 4.04 -15.49
C ALA A 280 11.15 3.36 -15.55
N LEU A 281 11.92 3.60 -16.62
CA LEU A 281 13.27 3.05 -16.78
C LEU A 281 14.20 3.54 -15.68
N ASP A 282 14.16 4.83 -15.34
CA ASP A 282 14.97 5.41 -14.29
C ASP A 282 14.58 4.89 -12.91
N ALA A 283 13.29 4.64 -12.68
CA ALA A 283 12.81 3.99 -11.46
C ALA A 283 13.36 2.56 -11.34
N MET A 284 13.21 1.73 -12.39
CA MET A 284 13.70 0.35 -12.37
C MET A 284 15.23 0.26 -12.24
N ARG A 285 15.98 1.23 -12.79
CA ARG A 285 17.44 1.30 -12.62
C ARG A 285 17.86 1.56 -11.18
N ARG A 286 17.05 2.28 -10.41
CA ARG A 286 17.33 2.59 -9.00
C ARG A 286 16.83 1.53 -8.04
N ASN A 287 15.80 0.80 -8.41
CA ASN A 287 15.13 -0.16 -7.55
C ASN A 287 15.97 -1.43 -7.36
N SER A 288 15.68 -2.16 -6.26
CA SER A 288 16.34 -3.43 -5.96
C SER A 288 16.00 -4.49 -7.00
N PRO A 289 17.01 -5.16 -7.61
CA PRO A 289 16.76 -6.32 -8.47
C PRO A 289 15.99 -7.43 -7.75
N THR A 290 16.34 -7.75 -6.50
CA THR A 290 15.64 -8.73 -5.69
C THR A 290 14.20 -8.31 -5.40
N GLY A 291 14.01 -7.05 -5.01
CA GLY A 291 12.67 -6.48 -4.74
C GLY A 291 11.75 -6.59 -5.96
N MET A 292 12.22 -6.21 -7.15
CA MET A 292 11.44 -6.28 -8.37
C MET A 292 11.10 -7.71 -8.79
N LYS A 293 12.05 -8.65 -8.73
CA LYS A 293 11.78 -10.06 -9.05
C LYS A 293 10.79 -10.69 -8.06
N THR A 294 10.91 -10.36 -6.79
CA THR A 294 9.98 -10.81 -5.74
C THR A 294 8.59 -10.20 -5.97
N ALA A 295 8.51 -8.91 -6.32
CA ALA A 295 7.24 -8.24 -6.64
C ALA A 295 6.54 -8.86 -7.85
N LEU A 296 7.26 -9.17 -8.93
CA LEU A 296 6.71 -9.84 -10.10
C LEU A 296 6.14 -11.22 -9.75
N GLU A 297 6.88 -12.01 -8.97
CA GLU A 297 6.42 -13.34 -8.53
C GLU A 297 5.21 -13.23 -7.59
N ALA A 298 5.21 -12.25 -6.66
CA ALA A 298 4.07 -12.00 -5.77
C ALA A 298 2.80 -11.67 -6.55
N LEU A 299 2.89 -10.83 -7.58
CA LEU A 299 1.77 -10.51 -8.48
C LEU A 299 1.26 -11.73 -9.25
N LYS A 300 2.15 -12.55 -9.78
CA LYS A 300 1.78 -13.78 -10.50
C LYS A 300 0.96 -14.72 -9.59
N ARG A 301 1.40 -14.89 -8.36
CA ARG A 301 0.70 -15.72 -7.36
C ARG A 301 -0.64 -15.11 -6.96
N ALA A 302 -0.69 -13.79 -6.71
CA ALA A 302 -1.88 -13.09 -6.24
C ALA A 302 -3.06 -13.13 -7.21
N ARG A 303 -2.85 -13.43 -8.50
CA ARG A 303 -3.93 -13.66 -9.47
C ARG A 303 -4.87 -14.78 -9.05
N ASN A 304 -4.35 -15.79 -8.33
CA ASN A 304 -5.09 -16.98 -7.92
C ASN A 304 -5.31 -17.06 -6.39
N LEU A 305 -4.85 -16.07 -5.64
CA LEU A 305 -4.99 -16.02 -4.19
C LEU A 305 -6.21 -15.18 -3.80
N SER A 306 -6.85 -15.57 -2.68
CA SER A 306 -7.74 -14.68 -1.95
C SER A 306 -6.96 -13.55 -1.28
N LEU A 307 -7.66 -12.52 -0.83
CA LEU A 307 -7.02 -11.41 -0.10
C LEU A 307 -6.35 -11.90 1.20
N ALA A 308 -7.00 -12.80 1.94
CA ALA A 308 -6.42 -13.41 3.14
C ALA A 308 -5.13 -14.20 2.85
N GLU A 309 -5.10 -14.95 1.73
CA GLU A 309 -3.90 -15.68 1.31
C GLU A 309 -2.81 -14.72 0.84
N THR A 310 -3.17 -13.58 0.22
CA THR A 310 -2.19 -12.55 -0.15
C THR A 310 -1.57 -11.93 1.10
N TYR A 311 -2.33 -11.60 2.15
CA TYR A 311 -1.74 -11.13 3.40
C TYR A 311 -0.82 -12.17 4.07
N LYS A 312 -1.11 -13.47 3.95
CA LYS A 312 -0.19 -14.52 4.42
C LYS A 312 1.10 -14.54 3.60
N GLN A 313 0.98 -14.38 2.28
CA GLN A 313 2.13 -14.23 1.39
C GLN A 313 2.98 -13.03 1.79
N ASP A 314 2.36 -11.86 1.97
CA ASP A 314 3.05 -10.62 2.34
C ASP A 314 3.76 -10.77 3.70
N TYR A 315 3.14 -11.43 4.67
CA TYR A 315 3.76 -11.71 5.97
C TYR A 315 5.01 -12.57 5.84
N ARG A 316 5.02 -13.57 4.94
CA ARG A 316 6.21 -14.36 4.64
C ARG A 316 7.27 -13.53 3.95
N LEU A 317 6.90 -12.70 2.97
CA LEU A 317 7.82 -11.81 2.27
C LEU A 317 8.52 -10.86 3.24
N CYS A 318 7.76 -10.17 4.10
CA CYS A 318 8.29 -9.28 5.12
C CYS A 318 9.18 -10.00 6.12
N GLY A 319 8.73 -11.14 6.63
CA GLY A 319 9.49 -11.93 7.59
C GLY A 319 10.82 -12.42 7.05
N ASN A 320 10.84 -12.96 5.83
CA ASN A 320 12.08 -13.41 5.21
C ASN A 320 12.98 -12.21 4.84
N ALA A 321 12.44 -11.05 4.49
CA ALA A 321 13.21 -9.82 4.30
C ALA A 321 13.83 -9.32 5.61
N VAL A 322 13.14 -9.40 6.73
CA VAL A 322 13.66 -9.02 8.06
C VAL A 322 14.69 -10.00 8.57
N LEU A 323 14.42 -11.31 8.47
CA LEU A 323 15.27 -12.37 9.03
C LEU A 323 16.49 -12.68 8.19
N GLY A 324 16.45 -12.49 6.89
CA GLY A 324 17.51 -12.84 5.97
C GLY A 324 18.86 -12.15 6.23
N ASN A 325 18.86 -11.09 7.04
CA ASN A 325 20.07 -10.39 7.50
C ASN A 325 20.74 -11.07 8.71
N ARG A 326 20.10 -12.04 9.34
CA ARG A 326 20.69 -12.75 10.47
C ARG A 326 21.61 -13.85 9.97
N THR A 327 22.82 -13.86 10.47
CA THR A 327 23.76 -14.97 10.31
C THR A 327 23.17 -16.24 10.90
N LEU A 328 22.59 -17.08 10.07
CA LEU A 328 22.54 -18.51 10.40
C LEU A 328 24.00 -18.94 10.58
N PRO A 329 24.32 -19.83 11.56
CA PRO A 329 25.68 -20.36 11.70
C PRO A 329 26.12 -20.85 10.33
N ALA A 330 27.34 -20.49 9.94
CA ALA A 330 27.92 -20.96 8.70
C ALA A 330 27.84 -22.50 8.70
N GLU A 331 27.13 -23.08 7.74
CA GLU A 331 27.24 -24.51 7.45
C GLU A 331 28.71 -24.84 7.23
N PRO A 332 29.17 -26.03 7.65
CA PRO A 332 30.57 -26.38 7.55
C PRO A 332 31.05 -26.33 6.10
N ARG A 333 32.17 -25.69 5.91
CA ARG A 333 32.84 -25.41 4.65
C ARG A 333 32.89 -26.59 3.70
N GLY A 334 32.32 -26.44 2.52
CA GLY A 334 32.50 -27.44 1.45
C GLY A 334 31.55 -27.30 0.27
N GLY A 335 31.34 -26.10 -0.25
CA GLY A 335 30.59 -25.90 -1.48
C GLY A 335 30.74 -24.47 -1.96
N ALA A 336 31.23 -24.29 -3.19
CA ALA A 336 31.28 -22.99 -3.86
C ALA A 336 29.88 -22.49 -4.12
N SER A 337 29.60 -21.39 -3.61
CA SER A 337 28.62 -20.31 -3.82
C SER A 337 28.04 -19.90 -2.48
N GLY A 338 28.44 -18.70 -2.03
CA GLY A 338 27.81 -18.12 -0.84
C GLY A 338 26.33 -17.98 -1.11
N VAL A 339 25.48 -18.66 -0.33
CA VAL A 339 24.04 -18.48 -0.35
C VAL A 339 23.81 -17.00 -0.08
N GLN A 340 23.45 -16.28 -1.13
CA GLN A 340 23.01 -14.90 -1.02
C GLN A 340 21.72 -14.91 -0.17
N ARG A 341 21.76 -14.17 0.93
CA ARG A 341 20.68 -14.23 1.93
C ARG A 341 19.60 -13.25 1.55
N ALA A 342 18.36 -13.70 1.50
CA ALA A 342 17.19 -12.84 1.52
C ALA A 342 17.37 -11.75 2.61
N GLY A 343 16.93 -10.51 2.35
CA GLY A 343 16.84 -9.47 3.37
C GLY A 343 17.94 -8.41 3.42
N HIS A 344 19.05 -8.56 2.69
CA HIS A 344 20.04 -7.49 2.62
C HIS A 344 19.44 -6.18 2.10
N ASP A 345 18.68 -6.27 1.01
CA ASP A 345 18.22 -5.11 0.26
C ASP A 345 17.22 -4.26 1.02
N MET A 346 16.29 -4.87 1.79
CA MET A 346 15.35 -4.11 2.63
C MET A 346 16.09 -3.23 3.64
N ARG A 347 17.09 -3.78 4.35
CA ARG A 347 17.89 -3.01 5.30
C ARG A 347 18.68 -1.91 4.60
N GLU A 348 19.34 -2.26 3.51
CA GLU A 348 20.17 -1.33 2.74
C GLU A 348 19.33 -0.20 2.12
N GLY A 349 18.17 -0.51 1.54
CA GLY A 349 17.29 0.48 0.99
C GLY A 349 16.74 1.45 2.03
N ILE A 350 16.31 0.93 3.19
CA ILE A 350 15.88 1.79 4.31
C ILE A 350 17.05 2.65 4.80
N ARG A 351 18.27 2.08 4.94
CA ARG A 351 19.45 2.85 5.28
C ARG A 351 19.64 4.02 4.31
N ALA A 352 19.69 3.71 3.02
CA ALA A 352 20.02 4.69 2.00
C ALA A 352 18.95 5.80 1.85
N GLN A 353 17.66 5.45 1.95
CA GLN A 353 16.58 6.41 1.73
C GLN A 353 16.17 7.18 2.99
N ILE A 354 16.22 6.56 4.17
CA ILE A 354 15.56 7.09 5.38
C ILE A 354 16.56 7.39 6.51
N ILE A 355 17.57 6.55 6.71
CA ILE A 355 18.51 6.71 7.82
C ILE A 355 19.65 7.66 7.44
N ASP A 356 20.49 7.27 6.46
CA ASP A 356 21.64 8.03 6.01
C ASP A 356 21.28 9.09 4.97
N LYS A 357 20.19 8.84 4.20
CA LYS A 357 19.66 9.72 3.15
C LYS A 357 20.66 10.02 2.03
N ASP A 358 21.64 9.14 1.83
CA ASP A 358 22.60 9.25 0.73
C ASP A 358 22.00 8.88 -0.63
N ARG A 359 20.82 8.22 -0.64
CA ARG A 359 20.08 7.79 -1.84
C ARG A 359 20.92 6.92 -2.78
N ASN A 360 21.88 6.22 -2.23
CA ASN A 360 22.82 5.36 -2.96
C ASN A 360 22.86 3.96 -2.37
N PRO A 361 21.77 3.17 -2.54
CA PRO A 361 21.71 1.81 -2.02
C PRO A 361 22.69 0.91 -2.77
N GLN A 362 23.35 0.02 -2.03
CA GLN A 362 24.26 -0.98 -2.56
C GLN A 362 23.57 -2.34 -2.56
N TRP A 363 22.79 -2.60 -3.60
CA TRP A 363 22.00 -3.82 -3.73
C TRP A 363 22.86 -5.07 -3.78
N LYS A 364 22.36 -6.17 -3.20
CA LYS A 364 23.02 -7.48 -3.23
C LYS A 364 21.97 -8.60 -3.30
N PRO A 365 21.85 -9.22 -4.48
CA PRO A 365 22.59 -9.06 -5.74
C PRO A 365 22.44 -7.66 -6.39
N ALA A 366 23.48 -7.25 -7.13
CA ALA A 366 23.50 -5.94 -7.78
C ALA A 366 22.80 -5.93 -9.14
N THR A 367 22.63 -7.08 -9.78
CA THR A 367 22.04 -7.23 -11.11
C THR A 367 20.88 -8.23 -11.10
N PHE A 368 20.03 -8.19 -12.11
CA PHE A 368 18.91 -9.13 -12.24
C PHE A 368 19.41 -10.56 -12.43
N GLU A 369 20.45 -10.76 -13.23
CA GLU A 369 21.03 -12.07 -13.56
C GLU A 369 21.55 -12.81 -12.32
N ASP A 370 21.99 -12.06 -11.34
CA ASP A 370 22.50 -12.62 -10.07
C ASP A 370 21.40 -12.98 -9.06
N VAL A 371 20.14 -12.60 -9.33
CA VAL A 371 18.97 -12.98 -8.53
C VAL A 371 18.36 -14.25 -9.13
N ASP A 372 18.71 -15.41 -8.57
CA ASP A 372 18.19 -16.68 -9.03
C ASP A 372 16.76 -17.01 -8.52
N ALA A 373 16.17 -18.05 -9.07
CA ALA A 373 14.81 -18.47 -8.71
C ALA A 373 14.73 -19.01 -7.27
N ASP A 374 15.82 -19.60 -6.75
CA ASP A 374 15.87 -20.12 -5.39
C ASP A 374 15.85 -18.99 -4.37
N LEU A 375 16.59 -17.91 -4.64
CA LEU A 375 16.54 -16.70 -3.81
C LEU A 375 15.14 -16.11 -3.80
N VAL A 376 14.51 -15.91 -4.95
CA VAL A 376 13.14 -15.40 -5.04
C VAL A 376 12.17 -16.31 -4.29
N SER A 377 12.25 -17.63 -4.51
CA SER A 377 11.39 -18.62 -3.86
C SER A 377 11.53 -18.61 -2.33
N SER A 378 12.73 -18.32 -1.82
CA SER A 378 12.99 -18.29 -0.38
C SER A 378 12.19 -17.23 0.37
N PHE A 379 11.80 -16.14 -0.28
CA PHE A 379 10.94 -15.10 0.32
C PHE A 379 9.52 -15.59 0.60
N PHE A 380 9.04 -16.58 -0.13
CA PHE A 380 7.68 -17.12 0.01
C PHE A 380 7.60 -18.31 1.00
N ALA A 381 8.73 -18.75 1.52
CA ALA A 381 8.78 -19.81 2.52
C ALA A 381 8.17 -19.36 3.86
N THR A 382 7.70 -20.31 4.66
CA THR A 382 7.28 -20.01 6.05
C THR A 382 8.44 -19.43 6.85
N VAL A 383 8.12 -18.42 7.67
CA VAL A 383 9.13 -17.68 8.42
C VAL A 383 9.52 -18.44 9.69
N PRO A 384 10.78 -18.81 9.88
CA PRO A 384 11.22 -19.54 11.08
C PRO A 384 10.88 -18.77 12.36
N GLY A 385 10.16 -19.42 13.28
CA GLY A 385 9.74 -18.84 14.55
C GLY A 385 8.48 -17.93 14.49
N PHE A 386 7.93 -17.69 13.28
CA PHE A 386 6.73 -16.87 13.09
C PHE A 386 5.72 -17.64 12.22
N PRO A 387 4.66 -18.20 12.82
CA PRO A 387 3.63 -18.92 12.07
C PRO A 387 2.84 -17.97 11.16
N ASP A 388 2.29 -18.51 10.07
CA ASP A 388 1.41 -17.76 9.19
C ASP A 388 0.25 -17.11 9.94
N LEU A 389 -0.18 -15.96 9.46
CA LEU A 389 -1.34 -15.28 10.03
C LEU A 389 -2.61 -16.09 9.81
N ALA A 390 -3.44 -16.12 10.84
CA ALA A 390 -4.81 -16.64 10.72
C ALA A 390 -5.77 -15.46 10.51
N PHE A 391 -6.69 -15.64 9.56
CA PHE A 391 -7.78 -14.71 9.30
C PHE A 391 -9.12 -15.43 9.48
N PRO A 392 -10.17 -14.75 9.98
CA PRO A 392 -11.52 -15.32 10.01
C PRO A 392 -11.98 -15.72 8.62
N ASP A 393 -12.79 -16.79 8.51
CA ASP A 393 -13.38 -17.15 7.23
C ASP A 393 -14.28 -16.02 6.69
N ALA A 394 -14.08 -15.66 5.42
CA ALA A 394 -14.86 -14.63 4.72
C ALA A 394 -16.38 -14.91 4.72
N GLY A 395 -16.80 -16.15 4.96
CA GLY A 395 -18.20 -16.55 5.07
C GLY A 395 -18.91 -16.15 6.37
N SER A 396 -18.16 -15.76 7.41
CA SER A 396 -18.72 -15.27 8.69
C SER A 396 -18.95 -13.76 8.72
N ALA A 397 -18.32 -13.00 7.82
CA ALA A 397 -18.53 -11.58 7.67
C ALA A 397 -19.51 -11.33 6.51
N LYS A 398 -20.66 -10.70 6.77
CA LYS A 398 -21.59 -10.29 5.71
C LYS A 398 -20.84 -9.34 4.77
N LYS A 399 -20.65 -9.73 3.50
CA LYS A 399 -20.12 -8.85 2.46
C LYS A 399 -21.02 -7.62 2.37
N SER A 400 -20.50 -6.43 2.60
CA SER A 400 -21.07 -5.19 2.09
C SER A 400 -21.05 -5.32 0.56
N GLY A 401 -22.26 -5.41 -0.04
CA GLY A 401 -22.54 -5.86 -1.40
C GLY A 401 -21.69 -5.22 -2.50
N ARG A 402 -20.61 -5.88 -2.87
CA ARG A 402 -20.01 -5.82 -4.21
C ARG A 402 -19.37 -7.18 -4.52
N ALA A 403 -19.93 -7.86 -5.54
CA ALA A 403 -19.31 -8.97 -6.25
C ALA A 403 -18.42 -8.40 -7.36
#